data_2e1136b5ba0b2bd7109e41425feae83e
#
_entry.id   2e1136b5ba0b2bd7109e41425feae83e
#
_cell.length_a   1.000
_cell.length_b   1.000
_cell.length_c   1.000
_cell.angle_alpha   90.00
_cell.angle_beta   90.00
_cell.angle_gamma   90.00
#
_symmetry.space_group_name_H-M   'P 1'
#
loop_
_entity.id
_entity.type
_entity.pdbx_description
1 polymer ?
#
loop_
_entity_poly.entity_id
_entity_poly.type
_entity_poly.pdbx_seq_one_letter_code
_entity_poly.pdbx_strand_id
1 'polypeptide(L)'
;SDTAYYINKRERGFDICIYMLGADHHGYIQRLKATAACAGDNPEYNIDVLIGQLVKIMEGGQEVKLSKRAGTIITLEELVEKVGVDAARYTLIRYPVDTPMVMDIDVLRRNTNENPVYYVQYAHARIAGVLRNTAELGIKSDLAAFDPAQLTHDRENELLGALSDFPRIVASAAEFREPHRVARYLEELAGVYHGFYADCRVLPLGDE
;
A
#
# COMPACT_ATOMS: atom_id res chain seq x y z
N SER A 1 -9.51 -16.76 27.61
CA SER A 1 -8.34 -17.40 26.97
C SER A 1 -8.49 -17.39 25.46
N ASP A 2 -7.41 -17.61 24.74
CA ASP A 2 -7.39 -17.61 23.26
C ASP A 2 -8.32 -18.69 22.69
N THR A 3 -8.42 -19.84 23.36
CA THR A 3 -9.33 -20.93 23.02
C THR A 3 -10.80 -20.47 23.04
N ALA A 4 -11.24 -19.85 24.12
CA ALA A 4 -12.61 -19.35 24.23
C ALA A 4 -12.90 -18.25 23.18
N TYR A 5 -11.89 -17.42 22.88
CA TYR A 5 -12.03 -16.39 21.87
C TYR A 5 -12.09 -16.96 20.44
N TYR A 6 -11.34 -18.02 20.15
CA TYR A 6 -11.45 -18.74 18.88
C TYR A 6 -12.86 -19.31 18.71
N ILE A 7 -13.38 -20.05 19.71
CA ILE A 7 -14.71 -20.62 19.66
C ILE A 7 -15.77 -19.53 19.46
N ASN A 8 -15.67 -18.41 20.19
CA ASN A 8 -16.58 -17.28 20.03
C ASN A 8 -16.58 -16.71 18.60
N LYS A 9 -15.43 -16.63 17.94
CA LYS A 9 -15.34 -16.20 16.54
C LYS A 9 -16.09 -17.17 15.61
N ARG A 10 -15.92 -18.49 15.82
CA ARG A 10 -16.61 -19.52 15.04
C ARG A 10 -18.11 -19.50 15.27
N GLU A 11 -18.58 -19.33 16.51
CA GLU A 11 -19.99 -19.18 16.86
C GLU A 11 -20.65 -17.96 16.20
N ARG A 12 -19.87 -16.87 15.99
CA ARG A 12 -20.31 -15.70 15.23
C ARG A 12 -20.39 -15.92 13.72
N GLY A 13 -20.01 -17.09 13.21
CA GLY A 13 -20.15 -17.49 11.81
C GLY A 13 -18.96 -17.09 10.92
N PHE A 14 -17.80 -16.77 11.48
CA PHE A 14 -16.61 -16.52 10.66
C PHE A 14 -15.95 -17.83 10.23
N ASP A 15 -15.81 -18.02 8.92
CA ASP A 15 -15.18 -19.22 8.35
C ASP A 15 -13.67 -19.23 8.55
N ILE A 16 -13.02 -18.09 8.47
CA ILE A 16 -11.57 -17.94 8.63
C ILE A 16 -11.28 -16.95 9.76
N CYS A 17 -10.56 -17.40 10.77
CA CYS A 17 -10.10 -16.59 11.90
C CYS A 17 -8.64 -16.19 11.69
N ILE A 18 -8.38 -14.90 11.44
CA ILE A 18 -7.03 -14.37 11.23
C ILE A 18 -6.52 -13.78 12.55
N TYR A 19 -5.34 -14.23 12.97
CA TYR A 19 -4.61 -13.70 14.12
C TYR A 19 -3.39 -12.92 13.64
N MET A 20 -3.30 -11.65 14.00
CA MET A 20 -2.12 -10.82 13.73
C MET A 20 -1.32 -10.69 15.03
N LEU A 21 -0.12 -11.24 15.05
CA LEU A 21 0.75 -11.29 16.22
C LEU A 21 2.12 -10.67 15.91
N GLY A 22 2.78 -10.14 16.93
CA GLY A 22 4.17 -9.71 16.80
C GLY A 22 5.14 -10.90 16.68
N ALA A 23 6.34 -10.64 16.19
CA ALA A 23 7.37 -11.66 15.96
C ALA A 23 7.78 -12.44 17.23
N ASP A 24 7.64 -11.83 18.40
CA ASP A 24 7.85 -12.44 19.73
C ASP A 24 6.82 -13.55 20.05
N HIS A 25 5.70 -13.59 19.32
CA HIS A 25 4.67 -14.61 19.46
C HIS A 25 4.75 -15.75 18.45
N HIS A 26 5.83 -15.86 17.67
CA HIS A 26 5.98 -16.92 16.65
C HIS A 26 5.75 -18.33 17.22
N GLY A 27 6.19 -18.62 18.44
CA GLY A 27 5.95 -19.89 19.12
C GLY A 27 4.48 -20.22 19.42
N TYR A 28 3.57 -19.26 19.27
CA TYR A 28 2.13 -19.48 19.50
C TYR A 28 1.40 -20.06 18.29
N ILE A 29 1.97 -20.03 17.09
CA ILE A 29 1.30 -20.46 15.85
C ILE A 29 0.74 -21.88 15.99
N GLN A 30 1.56 -22.82 16.43
CA GLN A 30 1.15 -24.23 16.56
C GLN A 30 0.09 -24.43 17.65
N ARG A 31 0.13 -23.63 18.71
CA ARG A 31 -0.88 -23.67 19.77
C ARG A 31 -2.25 -23.18 19.28
N LEU A 32 -2.26 -22.13 18.47
CA LEU A 32 -3.49 -21.61 17.87
C LEU A 32 -4.06 -22.59 16.86
N LYS A 33 -3.22 -23.20 16.01
CA LYS A 33 -3.63 -24.26 15.08
C LYS A 33 -4.19 -25.49 15.83
N ALA A 34 -3.53 -25.91 16.90
CA ALA A 34 -4.04 -27.01 17.75
C ALA A 34 -5.39 -26.66 18.39
N THR A 35 -5.62 -25.38 18.78
CA THR A 35 -6.90 -24.93 19.28
C THR A 35 -8.03 -25.10 18.26
N ALA A 36 -7.78 -24.76 16.98
CA ALA A 36 -8.73 -24.96 15.91
C ALA A 36 -9.03 -26.46 15.71
N ALA A 37 -8.01 -27.30 15.67
CA ALA A 37 -8.18 -28.76 15.57
C ALA A 37 -8.98 -29.35 16.75
N CYS A 38 -8.72 -28.92 17.98
CA CYS A 38 -9.49 -29.34 19.16
C CYS A 38 -10.95 -28.88 19.13
N ALA A 39 -11.24 -27.79 18.44
CA ALA A 39 -12.62 -27.31 18.22
C ALA A 39 -13.35 -28.07 17.10
N GLY A 40 -12.70 -29.02 16.43
CA GLY A 40 -13.26 -29.79 15.31
C GLY A 40 -13.12 -29.13 13.95
N ASP A 41 -12.39 -28.03 13.87
CA ASP A 41 -12.12 -27.27 12.64
C ASP A 41 -10.86 -27.77 11.92
N ASN A 42 -10.71 -27.36 10.65
CA ASN A 42 -9.49 -27.59 9.88
C ASN A 42 -8.44 -26.49 10.17
N PRO A 43 -7.31 -26.81 10.83
CA PRO A 43 -6.30 -25.81 11.19
C PRO A 43 -5.55 -25.20 10.00
N GLU A 44 -5.66 -25.78 8.80
CA GLU A 44 -5.05 -25.23 7.59
C GLU A 44 -6.02 -24.32 6.82
N TYR A 45 -7.29 -24.27 7.21
CA TYR A 45 -8.31 -23.46 6.55
C TYR A 45 -8.98 -22.45 7.48
N ASN A 46 -9.42 -22.89 8.67
CA ASN A 46 -10.26 -22.07 9.55
C ASN A 46 -9.47 -21.08 10.41
N ILE A 47 -8.14 -21.23 10.49
CA ILE A 47 -7.29 -20.32 11.23
C ILE A 47 -6.05 -19.95 10.43
N ASP A 48 -5.72 -18.66 10.42
CA ASP A 48 -4.50 -18.15 9.83
C ASP A 48 -3.77 -17.24 10.83
N VAL A 49 -2.43 -17.30 10.86
CA VAL A 49 -1.61 -16.54 11.80
C VAL A 49 -0.59 -15.71 11.02
N LEU A 50 -0.78 -14.42 11.03
CA LEU A 50 0.13 -13.46 10.42
C LEU A 50 1.10 -12.93 11.49
N ILE A 51 2.40 -13.05 11.22
CA ILE A 51 3.44 -12.55 12.12
C ILE A 51 3.97 -11.22 11.61
N GLY A 52 3.67 -10.17 12.36
CA GLY A 52 4.17 -8.81 12.08
C GLY A 52 5.57 -8.61 12.64
N GLN A 53 6.46 -8.04 11.81
CA GLN A 53 7.81 -7.67 12.23
C GLN A 53 7.83 -6.29 12.91
N LEU A 54 8.98 -5.99 13.54
CA LEU A 54 9.18 -4.73 14.25
C LEU A 54 9.29 -3.56 13.28
N VAL A 55 8.64 -2.46 13.64
CA VAL A 55 8.80 -1.16 12.98
C VAL A 55 9.81 -0.36 13.78
N LYS A 56 10.91 0.08 13.12
CA LYS A 56 11.87 1.01 13.68
C LYS A 56 11.51 2.42 13.25
N ILE A 57 11.52 3.35 14.19
CA ILE A 57 11.28 4.76 13.91
C ILE A 57 12.59 5.52 14.00
N MET A 58 12.91 6.28 12.96
CA MET A 58 14.08 7.15 12.89
C MET A 58 13.64 8.61 12.88
N GLU A 59 14.37 9.46 13.62
CA GLU A 59 14.20 10.92 13.61
C GLU A 59 15.55 11.58 13.86
N GLY A 60 15.92 12.57 13.06
CA GLY A 60 17.22 13.23 13.16
C GLY A 60 18.40 12.28 12.91
N GLY A 61 18.24 11.24 12.09
CA GLY A 61 19.27 10.22 11.84
C GLY A 61 19.51 9.23 12.97
N GLN A 62 18.69 9.26 14.02
CA GLN A 62 18.81 8.37 15.18
C GLN A 62 17.54 7.52 15.38
N GLU A 63 17.71 6.28 15.85
CA GLU A 63 16.58 5.43 16.22
C GLU A 63 15.90 5.96 17.48
N VAL A 64 14.61 6.24 17.38
CA VAL A 64 13.78 6.60 18.53
C VAL A 64 13.51 5.33 19.34
N LYS A 65 14.21 5.18 20.47
CA LYS A 65 14.03 4.02 21.33
C LYS A 65 12.67 4.06 22.02
N LEU A 66 11.81 3.12 21.67
CA LEU A 66 10.51 2.91 22.28
C LEU A 66 10.70 2.20 23.63
N SER A 67 10.68 2.92 24.73
CA SER A 67 10.81 2.34 26.07
C SER A 67 9.66 2.79 26.96
N LYS A 68 8.78 1.85 27.35
CA LYS A 68 7.71 2.11 28.33
C LYS A 68 8.25 2.62 29.67
N ARG A 69 9.46 2.17 30.07
CA ARG A 69 10.10 2.56 31.34
C ARG A 69 10.74 3.94 31.30
N ALA A 70 11.16 4.39 30.10
CA ALA A 70 11.80 5.70 29.93
C ALA A 70 10.81 6.80 29.50
N GLY A 71 9.51 6.49 29.32
CA GLY A 71 8.50 7.44 28.84
C GLY A 71 8.66 7.87 27.38
N THR A 72 9.51 7.18 26.62
CA THR A 72 9.76 7.46 25.21
C THR A 72 8.97 6.48 24.32
N ILE A 73 7.65 6.60 24.34
CA ILE A 73 6.78 5.88 23.41
C ILE A 73 6.25 6.92 22.41
N ILE A 74 6.48 6.71 21.12
CA ILE A 74 5.73 7.46 20.11
C ILE A 74 4.37 6.79 20.00
N THR A 75 3.31 7.52 20.32
CA THR A 75 1.93 7.07 20.09
C THR A 75 1.58 7.17 18.61
N LEU A 76 0.48 6.52 18.21
CA LEU A 76 -0.02 6.66 16.84
C LEU A 76 -0.41 8.10 16.52
N GLU A 77 -1.00 8.80 17.50
CA GLU A 77 -1.35 10.21 17.41
C GLU A 77 -0.12 11.08 17.14
N GLU A 78 0.93 10.91 17.93
CA GLU A 78 2.20 11.66 17.76
C GLU A 78 2.85 11.37 16.40
N LEU A 79 2.80 10.12 15.93
CA LEU A 79 3.30 9.78 14.60
C LEU A 79 2.51 10.52 13.52
N VAL A 80 1.18 10.47 13.60
CA VAL A 80 0.29 11.14 12.63
C VAL A 80 0.48 12.66 12.67
N GLU A 81 0.65 13.26 13.85
CA GLU A 81 0.96 14.68 13.99
C GLU A 81 2.29 15.05 13.31
N LYS A 82 3.28 14.16 13.39
CA LYS A 82 4.62 14.40 12.81
C LYS A 82 4.64 14.26 11.29
N VAL A 83 3.99 13.27 10.71
CA VAL A 83 4.14 12.92 9.29
C VAL A 83 2.85 13.08 8.47
N GLY A 84 1.72 13.29 9.11
CA GLY A 84 0.40 13.32 8.49
C GLY A 84 -0.22 11.92 8.31
N VAL A 85 -1.55 11.90 8.16
CA VAL A 85 -2.34 10.66 8.05
C VAL A 85 -1.93 9.83 6.83
N ASP A 86 -1.79 10.48 5.67
CA ASP A 86 -1.50 9.81 4.41
C ASP A 86 -0.13 9.12 4.43
N ALA A 87 0.91 9.83 4.88
CA ALA A 87 2.25 9.27 4.97
C ALA A 87 2.34 8.13 5.99
N ALA A 88 1.70 8.27 7.15
CA ALA A 88 1.65 7.22 8.17
C ALA A 88 0.97 5.95 7.63
N ARG A 89 -0.23 6.08 7.06
CA ARG A 89 -0.99 4.94 6.52
C ARG A 89 -0.30 4.29 5.33
N TYR A 90 0.17 5.09 4.38
CA TYR A 90 0.82 4.57 3.18
C TYR A 90 2.10 3.81 3.53
N THR A 91 2.94 4.37 4.41
CA THR A 91 4.18 3.73 4.81
C THR A 91 3.94 2.40 5.51
N LEU A 92 2.94 2.32 6.39
CA LEU A 92 2.60 1.07 7.08
C LEU A 92 2.06 -0.01 6.13
N ILE A 93 1.32 0.37 5.07
CA ILE A 93 0.76 -0.60 4.12
C ILE A 93 1.73 -0.98 3.00
N ARG A 94 2.79 -0.21 2.80
CA ARG A 94 3.74 -0.36 1.69
C ARG A 94 4.64 -1.60 1.81
N TYR A 95 4.79 -2.14 3.01
CA TYR A 95 5.65 -3.28 3.30
C TYR A 95 4.84 -4.54 3.63
N PRO A 96 5.37 -5.74 3.28
CA PRO A 96 4.83 -6.99 3.79
C PRO A 96 4.83 -7.00 5.31
N VAL A 97 3.81 -7.61 5.92
CA VAL A 97 3.66 -7.66 7.38
C VAL A 97 4.83 -8.38 8.08
N ASP A 98 5.43 -9.33 7.40
CA ASP A 98 6.55 -10.17 7.89
C ASP A 98 7.95 -9.57 7.64
N THR A 99 8.01 -8.37 7.07
CA THR A 99 9.27 -7.68 6.75
C THR A 99 9.55 -6.57 7.76
N PRO A 100 10.73 -6.57 8.41
CA PRO A 100 11.15 -5.45 9.25
C PRO A 100 11.20 -4.16 8.43
N MET A 101 10.64 -3.08 8.96
CA MET A 101 10.63 -1.79 8.28
C MET A 101 11.23 -0.69 9.13
N VAL A 102 11.81 0.30 8.45
CA VAL A 102 12.29 1.54 9.04
C VAL A 102 11.40 2.68 8.56
N MET A 103 10.83 3.42 9.49
CA MET A 103 10.03 4.61 9.26
C MET A 103 10.87 5.83 9.62
N ASP A 104 11.35 6.55 8.61
CA ASP A 104 12.13 7.77 8.80
C ASP A 104 11.20 8.99 8.74
N ILE A 105 10.99 9.61 9.90
CA ILE A 105 10.10 10.77 10.05
C ILE A 105 10.56 11.93 9.18
N ASP A 106 11.88 12.16 9.07
CA ASP A 106 12.41 13.28 8.33
C ASP A 106 12.16 13.12 6.81
N VAL A 107 12.26 11.89 6.28
CA VAL A 107 11.94 11.57 4.88
C VAL A 107 10.44 11.72 4.64
N LEU A 108 9.60 11.20 5.54
CA LEU A 108 8.14 11.22 5.39
C LEU A 108 7.52 12.63 5.48
N ARG A 109 8.24 13.59 6.04
CA ARG A 109 7.83 15.01 6.09
C ARG A 109 8.18 15.79 4.82
N ARG A 110 9.07 15.25 3.97
CA ARG A 110 9.52 15.97 2.78
C ARG A 110 8.54 15.85 1.63
N ASN A 111 8.37 16.94 0.91
CA ASN A 111 7.64 16.97 -0.37
C ASN A 111 8.62 16.72 -1.53
N THR A 112 9.28 15.58 -1.49
CA THR A 112 10.27 15.14 -2.50
C THR A 112 9.98 13.73 -2.97
N ASN A 113 10.59 13.33 -4.08
CA ASN A 113 10.45 11.99 -4.64
C ASN A 113 10.99 10.87 -3.72
N GLU A 114 11.76 11.22 -2.69
CA GLU A 114 12.22 10.27 -1.66
C GLU A 114 11.06 9.82 -0.75
N ASN A 115 10.01 10.64 -0.63
CA ASN A 115 8.80 10.30 0.10
C ASN A 115 7.84 9.54 -0.83
N PRO A 116 7.62 8.24 -0.63
CA PRO A 116 6.86 7.42 -1.56
C PRO A 116 5.39 7.85 -1.69
N VAL A 117 4.78 8.35 -0.62
CA VAL A 117 3.40 8.86 -0.70
C VAL A 117 3.33 10.14 -1.53
N TYR A 118 4.27 11.05 -1.34
CA TYR A 118 4.35 12.27 -2.14
C TYR A 118 4.55 11.95 -3.62
N TYR A 119 5.42 10.99 -3.95
CA TYR A 119 5.69 10.57 -5.31
C TYR A 119 4.43 10.10 -6.05
N VAL A 120 3.61 9.27 -5.40
CA VAL A 120 2.33 8.79 -5.95
C VAL A 120 1.31 9.93 -6.04
N GLN A 121 1.17 10.74 -5.00
CA GLN A 121 0.27 11.91 -5.00
C GLN A 121 0.64 12.93 -6.07
N TYR A 122 1.92 13.12 -6.33
CA TYR A 122 2.40 14.01 -7.38
C TYR A 122 2.01 13.53 -8.78
N ALA A 123 2.11 12.21 -9.05
CA ALA A 123 1.59 11.62 -10.29
C ALA A 123 0.09 11.88 -10.45
N HIS A 124 -0.70 11.65 -9.40
CA HIS A 124 -2.14 11.92 -9.40
C HIS A 124 -2.44 13.41 -9.65
N ALA A 125 -1.71 14.31 -9.00
CA ALA A 125 -1.89 15.75 -9.20
C ALA A 125 -1.63 16.19 -10.65
N ARG A 126 -0.61 15.60 -11.30
CA ARG A 126 -0.33 15.82 -12.73
C ARG A 126 -1.46 15.32 -13.62
N ILE A 127 -1.96 14.10 -13.39
CA ILE A 127 -3.09 13.53 -14.14
C ILE A 127 -4.32 14.43 -14.00
N ALA A 128 -4.65 14.81 -12.76
CA ALA A 128 -5.77 15.70 -12.48
C ALA A 128 -5.60 17.09 -13.15
N GLY A 129 -4.37 17.60 -13.23
CA GLY A 129 -4.04 18.82 -13.98
C GLY A 129 -4.32 18.68 -15.47
N VAL A 130 -3.86 17.60 -16.10
CA VAL A 130 -4.14 17.31 -17.51
C VAL A 130 -5.64 17.25 -17.78
N LEU A 131 -6.39 16.52 -16.94
CA LEU A 131 -7.86 16.39 -17.11
C LEU A 131 -8.58 17.74 -16.97
N ARG A 132 -8.18 18.60 -16.03
CA ARG A 132 -8.76 19.95 -15.91
C ARG A 132 -8.46 20.80 -17.14
N ASN A 133 -7.22 20.85 -17.59
CA ASN A 133 -6.83 21.62 -18.75
C ASN A 133 -7.53 21.13 -20.03
N THR A 134 -7.69 19.80 -20.18
CA THR A 134 -8.47 19.20 -21.26
C THR A 134 -9.91 19.72 -21.27
N ALA A 135 -10.54 19.78 -20.10
CA ALA A 135 -11.91 20.29 -19.96
C ALA A 135 -11.99 21.79 -20.26
N GLU A 136 -11.03 22.60 -19.81
CA GLU A 136 -10.96 24.04 -20.07
C GLU A 136 -10.78 24.36 -21.57
N LEU A 137 -10.04 23.51 -22.29
CA LEU A 137 -9.88 23.59 -23.74
C LEU A 137 -11.09 23.07 -24.53
N GLY A 138 -12.11 22.55 -23.85
CA GLY A 138 -13.30 21.98 -24.47
C GLY A 138 -13.05 20.67 -25.25
N ILE A 139 -11.90 20.03 -25.02
CA ILE A 139 -11.55 18.75 -25.65
C ILE A 139 -12.37 17.65 -24.97
N LYS A 140 -13.14 16.91 -25.78
CA LYS A 140 -13.93 15.77 -25.32
C LYS A 140 -13.20 14.48 -25.65
N SER A 141 -13.03 13.61 -24.66
CA SER A 141 -12.57 12.24 -24.86
C SER A 141 -13.75 11.38 -25.33
N ASP A 142 -13.60 10.70 -26.46
CA ASP A 142 -14.57 9.71 -26.94
C ASP A 142 -13.87 8.38 -27.14
N LEU A 143 -14.18 7.43 -26.27
CA LEU A 143 -13.59 6.09 -26.34
C LEU A 143 -14.01 5.35 -27.64
N ALA A 144 -15.16 5.68 -28.25
CA ALA A 144 -15.59 5.08 -29.50
C ALA A 144 -14.77 5.56 -30.70
N ALA A 145 -14.15 6.74 -30.59
CA ALA A 145 -13.27 7.30 -31.60
C ALA A 145 -11.79 6.96 -31.36
N PHE A 146 -11.47 6.19 -30.32
CA PHE A 146 -10.10 5.81 -29.99
C PHE A 146 -9.52 4.87 -31.05
N ASP A 147 -8.40 5.28 -31.63
CA ASP A 147 -7.63 4.46 -32.57
C ASP A 147 -6.28 4.07 -31.95
N PRO A 148 -6.09 2.79 -31.58
CA PRO A 148 -4.84 2.32 -31.00
C PRO A 148 -3.61 2.54 -31.89
N ALA A 149 -3.80 2.63 -33.23
CA ALA A 149 -2.70 2.84 -34.16
C ALA A 149 -2.06 4.23 -34.04
N GLN A 150 -2.72 5.16 -33.35
CA GLN A 150 -2.16 6.49 -33.06
C GLN A 150 -1.13 6.46 -31.94
N LEU A 151 -1.14 5.41 -31.09
CA LEU A 151 -0.20 5.24 -29.99
C LEU A 151 1.07 4.55 -30.49
N THR A 152 2.05 5.33 -30.92
CA THR A 152 3.27 4.83 -31.58
C THR A 152 4.54 4.97 -30.76
N HIS A 153 4.47 5.69 -29.63
CA HIS A 153 5.62 5.94 -28.79
C HIS A 153 5.80 4.81 -27.75
N ASP A 154 7.05 4.40 -27.48
CA ASP A 154 7.35 3.32 -26.55
C ASP A 154 6.79 3.60 -25.14
N ARG A 155 6.81 4.85 -24.67
CA ARG A 155 6.25 5.25 -23.37
C ARG A 155 4.73 5.05 -23.27
N GLU A 156 4.00 5.17 -24.39
CA GLU A 156 2.57 4.89 -24.44
C GLU A 156 2.32 3.40 -24.25
N ASN A 157 3.12 2.56 -24.90
CA ASN A 157 3.04 1.10 -24.76
C ASN A 157 3.42 0.64 -23.34
N GLU A 158 4.47 1.23 -22.75
CA GLU A 158 4.85 0.96 -21.35
C GLU A 158 3.70 1.30 -20.39
N LEU A 159 3.05 2.46 -20.57
CA LEU A 159 1.93 2.88 -19.73
C LEU A 159 0.71 1.96 -19.89
N LEU A 160 0.35 1.59 -21.12
CA LEU A 160 -0.74 0.64 -21.37
C LEU A 160 -0.45 -0.73 -20.75
N GLY A 161 0.78 -1.22 -20.87
CA GLY A 161 1.22 -2.46 -20.23
C GLY A 161 1.06 -2.40 -18.70
N ALA A 162 1.54 -1.32 -18.08
CA ALA A 162 1.41 -1.12 -16.64
C ALA A 162 -0.07 -1.06 -16.19
N LEU A 163 -0.92 -0.36 -16.94
CA LEU A 163 -2.36 -0.29 -16.65
C LEU A 163 -3.05 -1.65 -16.76
N SER A 164 -2.65 -2.48 -17.74
CA SER A 164 -3.23 -3.82 -17.95
C SER A 164 -2.93 -4.79 -16.81
N ASP A 165 -1.87 -4.56 -16.05
CA ASP A 165 -1.48 -5.40 -14.90
C ASP A 165 -2.37 -5.21 -13.65
N PHE A 166 -3.09 -4.10 -13.55
CA PHE A 166 -3.84 -3.74 -12.35
C PHE A 166 -4.80 -4.83 -11.85
N PRO A 167 -5.66 -5.45 -12.69
CA PRO A 167 -6.57 -6.49 -12.22
C PRO A 167 -5.84 -7.70 -11.61
N ARG A 168 -4.72 -8.11 -12.20
CA ARG A 168 -3.89 -9.20 -11.71
C ARG A 168 -3.24 -8.87 -10.37
N ILE A 169 -2.75 -7.65 -10.21
CA ILE A 169 -2.16 -7.17 -8.96
C ILE A 169 -3.20 -7.15 -7.84
N VAL A 170 -4.42 -6.64 -8.11
CA VAL A 170 -5.51 -6.61 -7.12
C VAL A 170 -5.93 -8.02 -6.72
N ALA A 171 -6.10 -8.93 -7.69
CA ALA A 171 -6.44 -10.32 -7.42
C ALA A 171 -5.39 -11.00 -6.54
N SER A 172 -4.11 -10.85 -6.87
CA SER A 172 -3.00 -11.40 -6.10
C SER A 172 -2.92 -10.78 -4.69
N ALA A 173 -3.11 -9.47 -4.57
CA ALA A 173 -3.12 -8.79 -3.27
C ALA A 173 -4.25 -9.29 -2.36
N ALA A 174 -5.43 -9.56 -2.93
CA ALA A 174 -6.57 -10.10 -2.20
C ALA A 174 -6.35 -11.57 -1.79
N GLU A 175 -5.88 -12.41 -2.72
CA GLU A 175 -5.63 -13.83 -2.49
C GLU A 175 -4.63 -14.06 -1.35
N PHE A 176 -3.50 -13.34 -1.39
CA PHE A 176 -2.44 -13.47 -0.38
C PHE A 176 -2.62 -12.55 0.83
N ARG A 177 -3.65 -11.70 0.86
CA ARG A 177 -3.84 -10.65 1.89
C ARG A 177 -2.62 -9.72 2.00
N GLU A 178 -2.06 -9.34 0.86
CA GLU A 178 -0.83 -8.57 0.71
C GLU A 178 -1.10 -7.19 0.07
N PRO A 179 -1.71 -6.24 0.79
CA PRO A 179 -2.05 -4.92 0.24
C PRO A 179 -0.83 -4.11 -0.22
N HIS A 180 0.37 -4.43 0.27
CA HIS A 180 1.61 -3.81 -0.17
C HIS A 180 1.87 -3.99 -1.68
N ARG A 181 1.31 -5.02 -2.32
CA ARG A 181 1.41 -5.21 -3.77
C ARG A 181 0.76 -4.07 -4.54
N VAL A 182 -0.40 -3.58 -4.06
CA VAL A 182 -1.07 -2.43 -4.66
C VAL A 182 -0.27 -1.15 -4.44
N ALA A 183 0.29 -0.94 -3.26
CA ALA A 183 1.13 0.22 -2.98
C ALA A 183 2.38 0.26 -3.89
N ARG A 184 3.07 -0.87 -4.05
CA ARG A 184 4.21 -0.99 -4.98
C ARG A 184 3.81 -0.74 -6.43
N TYR A 185 2.69 -1.33 -6.85
CA TYR A 185 2.16 -1.08 -8.19
C TYR A 185 1.90 0.41 -8.44
N LEU A 186 1.36 1.13 -7.46
CA LEU A 186 1.15 2.58 -7.58
C LEU A 186 2.46 3.35 -7.75
N GLU A 187 3.53 2.97 -7.07
CA GLU A 187 4.85 3.59 -7.23
C GLU A 187 5.45 3.31 -8.61
N GLU A 188 5.33 2.07 -9.09
CA GLU A 188 5.77 1.67 -10.42
C GLU A 188 4.97 2.39 -11.51
N LEU A 189 3.64 2.42 -11.39
CA LEU A 189 2.76 3.14 -12.32
C LEU A 189 3.05 4.65 -12.32
N ALA A 190 3.29 5.25 -11.16
CA ALA A 190 3.69 6.66 -11.06
C ALA A 190 4.99 6.93 -11.84
N GLY A 191 5.98 6.03 -11.71
CA GLY A 191 7.24 6.13 -12.44
C GLY A 191 7.05 6.04 -13.97
N VAL A 192 6.27 5.06 -14.43
CA VAL A 192 5.92 4.90 -15.85
C VAL A 192 5.16 6.12 -16.36
N TYR A 193 4.19 6.62 -15.60
CA TYR A 193 3.44 7.82 -15.96
C TYR A 193 4.33 9.06 -16.02
N HIS A 194 5.28 9.23 -15.11
CA HIS A 194 6.22 10.36 -15.18
C HIS A 194 7.10 10.33 -16.43
N GLY A 195 7.53 9.13 -16.85
CA GLY A 195 8.25 8.94 -18.11
C GLY A 195 7.38 9.29 -19.32
N PHE A 196 6.15 8.76 -19.36
CA PHE A 196 5.18 9.11 -20.39
C PHE A 196 4.92 10.63 -20.46
N TYR A 197 4.66 11.27 -19.32
CA TYR A 197 4.37 12.70 -19.26
C TYR A 197 5.55 13.57 -19.71
N ALA A 198 6.79 13.11 -19.51
CA ALA A 198 7.98 13.83 -19.95
C ALA A 198 8.20 13.76 -21.45
N ASP A 199 7.92 12.59 -22.05
CA ASP A 199 8.28 12.29 -23.44
C ASP A 199 7.09 12.44 -24.40
N CYS A 200 5.84 12.26 -23.91
CA CYS A 200 4.63 12.31 -24.70
C CYS A 200 3.77 13.52 -24.34
N ARG A 201 3.47 14.33 -25.34
CA ARG A 201 2.61 15.49 -25.13
C ARG A 201 1.14 15.09 -25.23
N VAL A 202 0.36 15.41 -24.19
CA VAL A 202 -1.07 15.07 -24.13
C VAL A 202 -1.96 16.21 -24.63
N LEU A 203 -1.55 17.48 -24.38
CA LEU A 203 -2.35 18.66 -24.73
C LEU A 203 -1.72 19.42 -25.91
N PRO A 204 -2.53 20.02 -26.79
CA PRO A 204 -2.01 20.82 -27.90
C PRO A 204 -1.17 22.01 -27.40
N LEU A 205 -0.23 22.48 -28.23
CA LEU A 205 0.39 23.79 -28.08
C LEU A 205 -0.65 24.80 -28.54
N GLY A 206 -1.08 25.73 -27.64
CA GLY A 206 -2.12 26.74 -27.95
C GLY A 206 -2.07 27.25 -29.37
N ASP A 207 -3.18 27.66 -29.94
CA ASP A 207 -3.37 28.23 -31.26
C ASP A 207 -2.90 27.39 -32.50
N GLU A 208 -2.63 26.09 -32.37
CA GLU A 208 -2.48 25.15 -33.52
C GLU A 208 -3.67 24.19 -33.63
#